data_0bc29de249236cc72b27c3b6bee92b09
#
_entry.id   0bc29de249236cc72b27c3b6bee92b09
#
_cell.length_a   1.000
_cell.length_b   1.000
_cell.length_c   1.000
_cell.angle_alpha   90.00
_cell.angle_beta   90.00
_cell.angle_gamma   90.00
#
_symmetry.space_group_name_H-M   'P 1'
#
loop_
_entity.id
_entity.type
_entity.pdbx_description
1 polymer ?
#
loop_
_entity_poly.entity_id
_entity_poly.type
_entity_poly.pdbx_seq_one_letter_code
_entity_poly.pdbx_strand_id
1 'polypeptide(L)'
;MKRVLAVVFAGFVLVCVAAGAAVAQSASPDPLAAAGTYVNAPQPWQWWFPVAGSPMQVKIDWLMQYVLWIMAGVVGFVAVLMIYVFVKFNAKKNPVASHLTHNTLVEVVWLVVPTILLAIIIIPSISLIYYEADDSNPYMTVTVTGHQWYWEYNYQSVSGLDYTSYMIPDDKIGAGQIRRLSVDHPLVLPIGKKIKFNITSADVLHGFYLPSLGVQRYAIPGTIVTSWTEIPKVGTYYGQCNQICGVNHDAMPIEIKAVSMDDYLAWVKMAQADYTMNDMAPNLMSSPPPANQFASLTVTK
;
A
#
# COMPACT_ATOMS: atom_id res chain seq x y z
N MET A 1 -35.44 -3.17 -29.45
CA MET A 1 -34.69 -3.72 -28.31
C MET A 1 -33.31 -4.28 -28.72
N LYS A 2 -33.23 -5.23 -29.68
CA LYS A 2 -31.93 -5.82 -30.12
C LYS A 2 -30.89 -4.79 -30.60
N ARG A 3 -31.31 -3.76 -31.38
CA ARG A 3 -30.38 -2.72 -31.90
C ARG A 3 -29.86 -1.77 -30.80
N VAL A 4 -30.69 -1.43 -29.81
CA VAL A 4 -30.27 -0.58 -28.70
C VAL A 4 -29.28 -1.31 -27.78
N LEU A 5 -29.54 -2.60 -27.48
CA LEU A 5 -28.65 -3.43 -26.67
C LEU A 5 -27.28 -3.61 -27.35
N ALA A 6 -27.27 -3.83 -28.67
CA ALA A 6 -26.04 -3.96 -29.46
C ALA A 6 -25.21 -2.67 -29.49
N VAL A 7 -25.86 -1.50 -29.61
CA VAL A 7 -25.17 -0.18 -29.58
C VAL A 7 -24.60 0.14 -28.19
N VAL A 8 -25.36 -0.12 -27.12
CA VAL A 8 -24.90 0.08 -25.74
C VAL A 8 -23.73 -0.87 -25.42
N PHE A 9 -23.82 -2.12 -25.87
CA PHE A 9 -22.77 -3.11 -25.67
C PHE A 9 -21.48 -2.77 -26.44
N ALA A 10 -21.62 -2.39 -27.74
CA ALA A 10 -20.48 -1.96 -28.57
C ALA A 10 -19.82 -0.70 -27.97
N GLY A 11 -20.61 0.25 -27.47
CA GLY A 11 -20.12 1.45 -26.78
C GLY A 11 -19.36 1.12 -25.49
N PHE A 12 -19.85 0.16 -24.70
CA PHE A 12 -19.19 -0.31 -23.51
C PHE A 12 -17.82 -0.97 -23.80
N VAL A 13 -17.77 -1.88 -24.76
CA VAL A 13 -16.51 -2.52 -25.19
C VAL A 13 -15.52 -1.47 -25.71
N LEU A 14 -15.99 -0.49 -26.49
CA LEU A 14 -15.16 0.57 -27.02
C LEU A 14 -14.58 1.47 -25.90
N VAL A 15 -15.36 1.79 -24.88
CA VAL A 15 -14.91 2.55 -23.70
C VAL A 15 -13.87 1.78 -22.91
N CYS A 16 -14.06 0.49 -22.66
CA CYS A 16 -13.08 -0.34 -21.95
C CYS A 16 -11.76 -0.49 -22.73
N VAL A 17 -11.81 -0.63 -24.05
CA VAL A 17 -10.62 -0.72 -24.92
C VAL A 17 -9.91 0.63 -25.02
N ALA A 18 -10.67 1.72 -25.18
CA ALA A 18 -10.09 3.08 -25.21
C ALA A 18 -9.48 3.50 -23.86
N ALA A 19 -10.09 3.11 -22.74
CA ALA A 19 -9.55 3.33 -21.40
C ALA A 19 -8.22 2.56 -21.22
N GLY A 20 -8.13 1.33 -21.65
CA GLY A 20 -6.89 0.56 -21.64
C GLY A 20 -5.77 1.21 -22.47
N ALA A 21 -6.11 1.73 -23.66
CA ALA A 21 -5.17 2.44 -24.53
C ALA A 21 -4.74 3.81 -23.93
N ALA A 22 -5.65 4.55 -23.29
CA ALA A 22 -5.37 5.84 -22.65
C ALA A 22 -4.44 5.68 -21.45
N VAL A 23 -4.60 4.62 -20.65
CA VAL A 23 -3.70 4.31 -19.53
C VAL A 23 -2.31 3.91 -20.05
N ALA A 24 -2.21 3.22 -21.18
CA ALA A 24 -0.94 2.89 -21.81
C ALA A 24 -0.18 4.13 -22.34
N GLN A 25 -0.89 5.21 -22.68
CA GLN A 25 -0.31 6.47 -23.19
C GLN A 25 -0.06 7.53 -22.11
N SER A 26 -0.71 7.44 -20.96
CA SER A 26 -0.46 8.31 -19.80
C SER A 26 0.73 7.78 -18.99
N ALA A 27 1.88 7.60 -19.60
CA ALA A 27 3.13 7.66 -18.87
C ALA A 27 3.18 9.07 -18.25
N SER A 28 2.76 9.19 -16.99
CA SER A 28 3.04 10.38 -16.21
C SER A 28 4.53 10.69 -16.36
N PRO A 29 4.93 11.96 -16.48
CA PRO A 29 6.35 12.32 -16.52
C PRO A 29 6.99 11.60 -15.33
N ASP A 30 8.10 10.90 -15.60
CA ASP A 30 8.76 10.05 -14.61
C ASP A 30 8.80 10.78 -13.27
N PRO A 31 7.94 10.39 -12.29
CA PRO A 31 7.86 11.09 -11.01
C PRO A 31 9.20 11.02 -10.28
N LEU A 32 10.09 10.15 -10.78
CA LEU A 32 11.42 9.92 -10.27
C LEU A 32 12.47 10.88 -10.89
N ALA A 33 12.14 11.71 -11.90
CA ALA A 33 13.09 12.53 -12.62
C ALA A 33 13.43 13.92 -12.01
N ALA A 34 12.72 14.39 -10.98
CA ALA A 34 12.99 15.70 -10.37
C ALA A 34 14.21 15.67 -9.44
N ALA A 35 15.20 16.53 -9.70
CA ALA A 35 16.37 16.71 -8.84
C ALA A 35 15.99 17.43 -7.53
N GLY A 36 16.39 16.88 -6.38
CA GLY A 36 16.16 17.45 -5.04
C GLY A 36 15.96 16.37 -3.99
N THR A 37 16.12 16.74 -2.71
CA THR A 37 15.78 15.84 -1.61
C THR A 37 14.26 15.63 -1.59
N TYR A 38 13.85 14.43 -1.91
CA TYR A 38 12.44 14.07 -1.97
C TYR A 38 11.88 13.81 -0.57
N VAL A 39 10.74 14.42 -0.25
CA VAL A 39 10.02 14.15 1.00
C VAL A 39 8.65 13.59 0.63
N ASN A 40 8.45 12.31 0.86
CA ASN A 40 7.18 11.64 0.62
C ASN A 40 6.30 11.68 1.88
N ALA A 41 5.75 12.85 2.15
CA ALA A 41 4.80 13.07 3.23
C ALA A 41 3.35 13.10 2.72
N PRO A 42 2.38 12.73 3.56
CA PRO A 42 0.96 12.92 3.24
C PRO A 42 0.66 14.38 2.90
N GLN A 43 -0.18 14.59 1.89
CA GLN A 43 -0.61 15.93 1.46
C GLN A 43 -2.03 16.23 1.91
N PRO A 44 -2.38 17.48 2.23
CA PRO A 44 -3.75 17.85 2.54
C PRO A 44 -4.70 17.46 1.39
N TRP A 45 -5.87 16.85 1.73
CA TRP A 45 -6.87 16.39 0.76
C TRP A 45 -6.37 15.34 -0.23
N GLN A 46 -5.32 14.61 0.10
CA GLN A 46 -4.81 13.54 -0.73
C GLN A 46 -5.85 12.41 -0.85
N TRP A 47 -6.36 12.20 -2.07
CA TRP A 47 -7.35 11.16 -2.38
C TRP A 47 -6.77 9.98 -3.15
N TRP A 48 -5.48 10.03 -3.47
CA TRP A 48 -4.73 9.00 -4.18
C TRP A 48 -3.52 8.55 -3.35
N PHE A 49 -2.87 7.49 -3.80
CA PHE A 49 -1.60 7.10 -3.21
C PHE A 49 -0.58 8.24 -3.22
N PRO A 50 0.39 8.26 -2.29
CA PRO A 50 1.54 9.15 -2.39
C PRO A 50 2.25 8.96 -3.74
N VAL A 51 3.02 9.95 -4.15
CA VAL A 51 3.84 9.84 -5.39
C VAL A 51 4.73 8.60 -5.28
N ALA A 52 4.76 7.79 -6.33
CA ALA A 52 5.53 6.56 -6.35
C ALA A 52 7.02 6.84 -6.09
N GLY A 53 7.55 6.19 -5.07
CA GLY A 53 8.96 6.28 -4.66
C GLY A 53 9.78 5.05 -5.04
N SER A 54 9.16 4.07 -5.70
CA SER A 54 9.81 2.84 -6.15
C SER A 54 9.20 2.34 -7.47
N PRO A 55 9.95 1.54 -8.26
CA PRO A 55 9.40 0.87 -9.43
C PRO A 55 8.21 -0.07 -9.10
N MET A 56 8.20 -0.64 -7.90
CA MET A 56 7.09 -1.45 -7.38
C MET A 56 5.81 -0.62 -7.32
N GLN A 57 5.84 0.54 -6.65
CA GLN A 57 4.67 1.40 -6.51
C GLN A 57 4.18 1.94 -7.87
N VAL A 58 5.09 2.23 -8.82
CA VAL A 58 4.68 2.62 -10.18
C VAL A 58 3.82 1.55 -10.86
N LYS A 59 4.19 0.27 -10.71
CA LYS A 59 3.40 -0.85 -11.27
C LYS A 59 2.06 -1.04 -10.55
N ILE A 60 2.04 -0.87 -9.23
CA ILE A 60 0.80 -0.92 -8.43
C ILE A 60 -0.13 0.22 -8.84
N ASP A 61 0.35 1.44 -8.98
CA ASP A 61 -0.43 2.60 -9.42
C ASP A 61 -1.03 2.40 -10.82
N TRP A 62 -0.23 1.87 -11.73
CA TRP A 62 -0.70 1.55 -13.08
C TRP A 62 -1.84 0.52 -13.04
N LEU A 63 -1.68 -0.58 -12.31
CA LEU A 63 -2.72 -1.61 -12.20
C LEU A 63 -3.98 -1.06 -11.52
N MET A 64 -3.83 -0.25 -10.49
CA MET A 64 -4.94 0.38 -9.79
C MET A 64 -5.74 1.30 -10.73
N GLN A 65 -5.06 2.17 -11.49
CA GLN A 65 -5.72 3.03 -12.47
C GLN A 65 -6.43 2.21 -13.55
N TYR A 66 -5.78 1.17 -14.06
CA TYR A 66 -6.37 0.26 -15.05
C TYR A 66 -7.69 -0.36 -14.55
N VAL A 67 -7.68 -0.91 -13.34
CA VAL A 67 -8.88 -1.50 -12.71
C VAL A 67 -9.96 -0.44 -12.49
N LEU A 68 -9.60 0.77 -12.03
CA LEU A 68 -10.55 1.86 -11.80
C LEU A 68 -11.27 2.31 -13.08
N TRP A 69 -10.57 2.36 -14.21
CA TRP A 69 -11.21 2.68 -15.49
C TRP A 69 -12.20 1.60 -15.92
N ILE A 70 -11.86 0.31 -15.73
CA ILE A 70 -12.80 -0.79 -15.96
C ILE A 70 -14.02 -0.66 -15.05
N MET A 71 -13.80 -0.40 -13.75
CA MET A 71 -14.88 -0.18 -12.78
C MET A 71 -15.78 0.99 -13.17
N ALA A 72 -15.19 2.12 -13.56
CA ALA A 72 -15.96 3.29 -14.02
C ALA A 72 -16.81 2.96 -15.25
N GLY A 73 -16.29 2.18 -16.19
CA GLY A 73 -17.05 1.67 -17.34
C GLY A 73 -18.23 0.80 -16.92
N VAL A 74 -18.02 -0.15 -16.02
CA VAL A 74 -19.09 -1.03 -15.49
C VAL A 74 -20.16 -0.23 -14.77
N VAL A 75 -19.77 0.67 -13.86
CA VAL A 75 -20.70 1.53 -13.11
C VAL A 75 -21.51 2.41 -14.07
N GLY A 76 -20.85 3.05 -15.04
CA GLY A 76 -21.51 3.84 -16.07
C GLY A 76 -22.52 3.04 -16.89
N PHE A 77 -22.15 1.83 -17.31
CA PHE A 77 -23.03 0.92 -18.02
C PHE A 77 -24.28 0.55 -17.21
N VAL A 78 -24.08 0.16 -15.93
CA VAL A 78 -25.20 -0.18 -15.05
C VAL A 78 -26.09 1.04 -14.80
N ALA A 79 -25.51 2.23 -14.56
CA ALA A 79 -26.28 3.47 -14.39
C ALA A 79 -27.14 3.77 -15.62
N VAL A 80 -26.61 3.65 -16.83
CA VAL A 80 -27.35 3.84 -18.08
C VAL A 80 -28.50 2.84 -18.19
N LEU A 81 -28.26 1.57 -17.87
CA LEU A 81 -29.32 0.54 -17.86
C LEU A 81 -30.42 0.87 -16.85
N MET A 82 -30.06 1.29 -15.66
CA MET A 82 -31.01 1.68 -14.62
C MET A 82 -31.86 2.89 -15.06
N ILE A 83 -31.24 3.91 -15.60
CA ILE A 83 -31.96 5.08 -16.14
C ILE A 83 -32.92 4.65 -17.26
N TYR A 84 -32.44 3.80 -18.18
CA TYR A 84 -33.27 3.26 -19.25
C TYR A 84 -34.49 2.53 -18.72
N VAL A 85 -34.33 1.67 -17.70
CA VAL A 85 -35.43 0.93 -17.06
C VAL A 85 -36.43 1.88 -16.42
N PHE A 86 -35.99 2.86 -15.66
CA PHE A 86 -36.85 3.84 -14.99
C PHE A 86 -37.67 4.69 -15.99
N VAL A 87 -37.04 5.11 -17.09
CA VAL A 87 -37.71 5.95 -18.09
C VAL A 87 -38.63 5.12 -18.99
N LYS A 88 -38.18 3.95 -19.42
CA LYS A 88 -38.90 3.14 -20.40
C LYS A 88 -40.01 2.30 -19.79
N PHE A 89 -39.77 1.69 -18.62
CA PHE A 89 -40.64 0.69 -18.01
C PHE A 89 -41.40 1.19 -16.77
N ASN A 90 -41.66 2.50 -16.67
CA ASN A 90 -42.47 3.01 -15.57
C ASN A 90 -43.95 2.56 -15.71
N ALA A 91 -44.66 2.41 -14.58
CA ALA A 91 -46.01 1.91 -14.50
C ALA A 91 -47.03 2.71 -15.32
N LYS A 92 -46.83 4.00 -15.53
CA LYS A 92 -47.75 4.84 -16.35
C LYS A 92 -47.67 4.51 -17.83
N LYS A 93 -46.48 4.10 -18.33
CA LYS A 93 -46.27 3.76 -19.73
C LYS A 93 -46.46 2.26 -20.03
N ASN A 94 -46.31 1.41 -19.00
CA ASN A 94 -46.40 -0.04 -19.11
C ASN A 94 -47.29 -0.58 -17.95
N PRO A 95 -48.63 -0.39 -18.04
CA PRO A 95 -49.55 -0.83 -17.01
C PRO A 95 -49.67 -2.34 -16.87
N VAL A 96 -49.33 -3.06 -17.94
CA VAL A 96 -49.35 -4.54 -17.95
C VAL A 96 -47.92 -5.03 -18.12
N ALA A 97 -47.48 -5.87 -17.18
CA ALA A 97 -46.13 -6.45 -17.23
C ALA A 97 -46.00 -7.49 -18.35
N SER A 98 -44.82 -7.57 -18.94
CA SER A 98 -44.50 -8.60 -19.93
C SER A 98 -44.37 -9.99 -19.23
N HIS A 99 -44.85 -11.04 -19.87
CA HIS A 99 -44.69 -12.42 -19.41
C HIS A 99 -43.38 -13.07 -19.89
N LEU A 100 -42.53 -12.34 -20.59
CA LEU A 100 -41.21 -12.84 -21.01
C LEU A 100 -40.28 -12.91 -19.81
N THR A 101 -39.98 -14.12 -19.34
CA THR A 101 -39.20 -14.34 -18.11
C THR A 101 -37.74 -14.78 -18.36
N HIS A 102 -37.42 -15.20 -19.57
CA HIS A 102 -36.09 -15.69 -19.92
C HIS A 102 -35.68 -15.31 -21.34
N ASN A 103 -34.37 -15.22 -21.59
CA ASN A 103 -33.79 -15.04 -22.92
C ASN A 103 -32.34 -15.59 -22.91
N THR A 104 -32.17 -16.76 -23.50
CA THR A 104 -30.90 -17.50 -23.50
C THR A 104 -29.74 -16.68 -24.06
N LEU A 105 -29.96 -15.84 -25.09
CA LEU A 105 -28.90 -14.99 -25.61
C LEU A 105 -28.42 -13.99 -24.61
N VAL A 106 -29.32 -13.31 -23.85
CA VAL A 106 -28.99 -12.37 -22.82
C VAL A 106 -28.28 -13.07 -21.66
N GLU A 107 -28.74 -14.28 -21.31
CA GLU A 107 -28.15 -15.11 -20.24
C GLU A 107 -26.69 -15.48 -20.57
N VAL A 108 -26.42 -15.93 -21.77
CA VAL A 108 -25.06 -16.21 -22.24
C VAL A 108 -24.19 -14.94 -22.22
N VAL A 109 -24.72 -13.80 -22.69
CA VAL A 109 -23.99 -12.53 -22.71
C VAL A 109 -23.58 -12.09 -21.31
N TRP A 110 -24.49 -12.12 -20.32
CA TRP A 110 -24.15 -11.69 -18.97
C TRP A 110 -23.24 -12.68 -18.22
N LEU A 111 -23.10 -13.90 -18.67
CA LEU A 111 -22.09 -14.84 -18.18
C LEU A 111 -20.72 -14.60 -18.82
N VAL A 112 -20.69 -14.48 -20.15
CA VAL A 112 -19.44 -14.41 -20.93
C VAL A 112 -18.72 -13.07 -20.71
N VAL A 113 -19.46 -11.95 -20.70
CA VAL A 113 -18.84 -10.60 -20.59
C VAL A 113 -18.11 -10.38 -19.28
N PRO A 114 -18.69 -10.64 -18.09
CA PRO A 114 -17.93 -10.53 -16.84
C PRO A 114 -16.73 -11.48 -16.79
N THR A 115 -16.87 -12.70 -17.34
CA THR A 115 -15.75 -13.66 -17.40
C THR A 115 -14.57 -13.12 -18.23
N ILE A 116 -14.85 -12.50 -19.38
CA ILE A 116 -13.81 -11.86 -20.20
C ILE A 116 -13.19 -10.66 -19.43
N LEU A 117 -13.99 -9.82 -18.76
CA LEU A 117 -13.47 -8.71 -17.97
C LEU A 117 -12.55 -9.18 -16.85
N LEU A 118 -12.91 -10.26 -16.15
CA LEU A 118 -12.05 -10.87 -15.14
C LEU A 118 -10.74 -11.38 -15.75
N ALA A 119 -10.80 -12.06 -16.89
CA ALA A 119 -9.59 -12.54 -17.59
C ALA A 119 -8.64 -11.39 -17.96
N ILE A 120 -9.19 -10.26 -18.43
CA ILE A 120 -8.45 -9.05 -18.77
C ILE A 120 -7.74 -8.45 -17.54
N ILE A 121 -8.35 -8.51 -16.34
CA ILE A 121 -7.76 -8.02 -15.08
C ILE A 121 -6.71 -9.00 -14.55
N ILE A 122 -6.97 -10.30 -14.63
CA ILE A 122 -6.11 -11.36 -14.07
C ILE A 122 -4.71 -11.34 -14.70
N ILE A 123 -4.60 -11.16 -16.02
CA ILE A 123 -3.32 -11.23 -16.73
C ILE A 123 -2.29 -10.23 -16.16
N PRO A 124 -2.54 -8.92 -16.10
CA PRO A 124 -1.59 -7.96 -15.52
C PRO A 124 -1.43 -8.14 -14.00
N SER A 125 -2.48 -8.57 -13.29
CA SER A 125 -2.43 -8.84 -11.86
C SER A 125 -1.45 -9.96 -11.52
N ILE A 126 -1.50 -11.09 -12.23
CA ILE A 126 -0.56 -12.19 -12.05
C ILE A 126 0.88 -11.73 -12.30
N SER A 127 1.11 -10.96 -13.36
CA SER A 127 2.44 -10.42 -13.66
C SER A 127 2.98 -9.56 -12.51
N LEU A 128 2.14 -8.73 -11.89
CA LEU A 128 2.52 -7.92 -10.75
C LEU A 128 2.83 -8.77 -9.50
N ILE A 129 2.01 -9.79 -9.22
CA ILE A 129 2.22 -10.71 -8.08
C ILE A 129 3.60 -11.39 -8.18
N TYR A 130 3.97 -11.91 -9.36
CA TYR A 130 5.29 -12.50 -9.56
C TYR A 130 6.42 -11.49 -9.44
N TYR A 131 6.21 -10.25 -9.89
CA TYR A 131 7.18 -9.17 -9.72
C TYR A 131 7.39 -8.81 -8.24
N GLU A 132 6.31 -8.71 -7.46
CA GLU A 132 6.39 -8.47 -6.01
C GLU A 132 7.02 -9.63 -5.23
N ALA A 133 6.80 -10.86 -5.68
CA ALA A 133 7.34 -12.05 -5.03
C ALA A 133 8.83 -12.30 -5.34
N ASP A 134 9.40 -11.65 -6.37
CA ASP A 134 10.80 -11.82 -6.73
C ASP A 134 11.71 -11.02 -5.80
N ASP A 135 12.05 -11.59 -4.67
CA ASP A 135 13.01 -11.06 -3.70
C ASP A 135 14.43 -11.60 -3.90
N SER A 136 14.72 -12.20 -5.06
CA SER A 136 16.02 -12.77 -5.40
C SER A 136 17.12 -11.72 -5.57
N ASN A 137 18.37 -12.12 -5.28
CA ASN A 137 19.59 -11.31 -5.43
C ASN A 137 19.51 -9.90 -4.78
N PRO A 138 19.10 -9.78 -3.52
CA PRO A 138 19.11 -8.50 -2.84
C PRO A 138 20.56 -8.03 -2.62
N TYR A 139 20.77 -6.73 -2.69
CA TYR A 139 22.04 -6.12 -2.30
C TYR A 139 22.30 -6.28 -0.79
N MET A 140 21.22 -6.13 0.01
CA MET A 140 21.25 -6.32 1.45
C MET A 140 19.88 -6.79 1.96
N THR A 141 19.90 -7.37 3.16
CA THR A 141 18.69 -7.78 3.87
C THR A 141 18.63 -7.06 5.21
N VAL A 142 17.46 -6.51 5.51
CA VAL A 142 17.12 -5.92 6.81
C VAL A 142 16.01 -6.76 7.44
N THR A 143 16.23 -7.22 8.65
CA THR A 143 15.16 -7.79 9.46
C THR A 143 14.43 -6.67 10.18
N VAL A 144 13.11 -6.69 10.09
CA VAL A 144 12.19 -5.73 10.69
C VAL A 144 11.34 -6.49 11.68
N THR A 145 11.46 -6.17 12.97
CA THR A 145 10.66 -6.77 14.02
C THR A 145 9.68 -5.72 14.59
N GLY A 146 8.38 -6.05 14.55
CA GLY A 146 7.36 -5.21 15.16
C GLY A 146 7.22 -5.52 16.64
N HIS A 147 7.14 -4.46 17.45
CA HIS A 147 6.88 -4.50 18.89
C HIS A 147 5.75 -3.55 19.25
N GLN A 148 5.13 -3.70 20.40
CA GLN A 148 4.17 -2.75 20.96
C GLN A 148 4.95 -1.63 21.72
N TRP A 149 5.17 -0.43 21.19
CA TRP A 149 4.76 0.14 19.91
C TRP A 149 5.97 0.84 19.30
N TYR A 150 6.85 0.08 18.65
CA TYR A 150 8.05 0.54 17.99
C TYR A 150 8.51 -0.49 16.95
N TRP A 151 9.47 -0.12 16.12
CA TRP A 151 10.12 -1.03 15.19
C TRP A 151 11.56 -1.28 15.60
N GLU A 152 12.05 -2.49 15.40
CA GLU A 152 13.44 -2.89 15.54
C GLU A 152 13.99 -3.24 14.16
N TYR A 153 15.19 -2.74 13.86
CA TYR A 153 15.86 -2.95 12.59
C TYR A 153 17.20 -3.62 12.77
N ASN A 154 17.38 -4.80 12.17
CA ASN A 154 18.64 -5.53 12.16
C ASN A 154 19.18 -5.63 10.73
N TYR A 155 20.36 -5.09 10.49
CA TYR A 155 21.04 -5.10 9.19
C TYR A 155 21.89 -6.36 9.06
N GLN A 156 21.38 -7.43 8.48
CA GLN A 156 22.05 -8.73 8.42
C GLN A 156 23.43 -8.70 7.74
N SER A 157 23.65 -7.76 6.83
CA SER A 157 24.94 -7.59 6.13
C SER A 157 25.97 -6.76 6.90
N VAL A 158 25.60 -6.19 8.05
CA VAL A 158 26.45 -5.32 8.87
C VAL A 158 26.45 -5.84 10.30
N SER A 159 27.57 -6.42 10.70
CA SER A 159 27.70 -7.00 12.04
C SER A 159 27.51 -5.96 13.14
N GLY A 160 26.65 -6.24 14.12
CA GLY A 160 26.40 -5.39 15.27
C GLY A 160 25.57 -4.15 15.00
N LEU A 161 24.89 -4.04 13.86
CA LEU A 161 23.96 -2.96 13.58
C LEU A 161 22.52 -3.42 13.78
N ASP A 162 22.05 -3.19 15.00
CA ASP A 162 20.70 -3.53 15.49
C ASP A 162 20.22 -2.42 16.41
N TYR A 163 19.07 -1.82 16.10
CA TYR A 163 18.55 -0.69 16.89
C TYR A 163 17.02 -0.60 16.80
N THR A 164 16.45 0.11 17.76
CA THR A 164 15.03 0.40 17.85
C THR A 164 14.71 1.81 17.33
N SER A 165 13.49 1.96 16.82
CA SER A 165 12.99 3.20 16.22
C SER A 165 11.65 3.55 16.85
N TYR A 166 11.60 4.65 17.57
CA TYR A 166 10.42 5.16 18.26
C TYR A 166 9.91 6.44 17.61
N MET A 167 8.60 6.63 17.65
CA MET A 167 7.98 7.90 17.25
C MET A 167 8.47 9.04 18.14
N ILE A 168 8.83 10.17 17.52
CA ILE A 168 9.16 11.38 18.27
C ILE A 168 7.88 11.94 18.89
N PRO A 169 7.82 12.13 20.23
CA PRO A 169 6.68 12.71 20.92
C PRO A 169 6.34 14.12 20.40
N ASP A 170 5.07 14.49 20.45
CA ASP A 170 4.57 15.77 19.93
C ASP A 170 5.25 17.01 20.54
N ASP A 171 5.66 16.93 21.79
CA ASP A 171 6.37 17.99 22.53
C ASP A 171 7.86 18.11 22.18
N LYS A 172 8.41 17.13 21.44
CA LYS A 172 9.82 17.07 21.05
C LYS A 172 10.03 17.21 19.53
N ILE A 173 8.97 17.45 18.77
CA ILE A 173 9.06 17.63 17.31
C ILE A 173 9.89 18.88 17.00
N GLY A 174 10.96 18.68 16.23
CA GLY A 174 11.86 19.73 15.74
C GLY A 174 11.47 20.25 14.35
N ALA A 175 12.19 21.28 13.91
CA ALA A 175 12.01 21.84 12.56
C ALA A 175 12.32 20.78 11.48
N GLY A 176 11.43 20.67 10.49
CA GLY A 176 11.56 19.69 9.40
C GLY A 176 11.07 18.28 9.73
N GLN A 177 10.69 18.01 10.97
CA GLN A 177 10.07 16.75 11.38
C GLN A 177 8.55 16.81 11.22
N ILE A 178 7.95 15.67 10.95
CA ILE A 178 6.49 15.58 10.71
C ILE A 178 5.86 14.85 11.89
N ARG A 179 4.89 15.51 12.50
CA ARG A 179 4.11 14.98 13.62
C ARG A 179 3.53 13.61 13.28
N ARG A 180 3.69 12.62 14.17
CA ARG A 180 3.22 11.24 14.06
C ARG A 180 3.87 10.42 12.94
N LEU A 181 4.90 10.95 12.26
CA LEU A 181 5.61 10.24 11.19
C LEU A 181 7.11 10.19 11.42
N SER A 182 7.69 11.20 12.07
CA SER A 182 9.13 11.21 12.32
C SER A 182 9.50 10.37 13.54
N VAL A 183 10.65 9.71 13.43
CA VAL A 183 11.21 8.83 14.44
C VAL A 183 12.58 9.30 14.90
N ASP A 184 13.02 8.82 16.05
CA ASP A 184 14.35 9.10 16.62
C ASP A 184 15.46 8.46 15.76
N HIS A 185 15.31 7.20 15.37
CA HIS A 185 16.28 6.43 14.59
C HIS A 185 15.63 5.92 13.29
N PRO A 186 15.68 6.68 12.19
CA PRO A 186 15.12 6.27 10.91
C PRO A 186 15.88 5.09 10.30
N LEU A 187 15.19 4.28 9.50
CA LEU A 187 15.79 3.24 8.70
C LEU A 187 16.57 3.86 7.54
N VAL A 188 17.89 3.71 7.50
CA VAL A 188 18.76 4.32 6.47
C VAL A 188 19.10 3.30 5.40
N LEU A 189 18.83 3.61 4.14
CA LEU A 189 18.99 2.70 3.00
C LEU A 189 19.74 3.39 1.86
N PRO A 190 20.61 2.65 1.12
CA PRO A 190 21.26 3.17 -0.08
C PRO A 190 20.28 3.19 -1.26
N ILE A 191 20.32 4.26 -2.08
CA ILE A 191 19.53 4.35 -3.31
C ILE A 191 20.03 3.39 -4.40
N GLY A 192 19.14 3.06 -5.36
CA GLY A 192 19.44 2.24 -6.53
C GLY A 192 19.87 0.81 -6.22
N LYS A 193 19.51 0.30 -5.05
CA LYS A 193 19.80 -1.06 -4.64
C LYS A 193 18.53 -1.79 -4.23
N LYS A 194 18.43 -3.09 -4.58
CA LYS A 194 17.36 -3.96 -4.15
C LYS A 194 17.56 -4.34 -2.69
N ILE A 195 16.67 -3.90 -1.82
CA ILE A 195 16.69 -4.16 -0.37
C ILE A 195 15.61 -5.17 -0.05
N LYS A 196 15.98 -6.26 0.57
CA LYS A 196 15.05 -7.27 1.07
C LYS A 196 14.71 -6.99 2.52
N PHE A 197 13.44 -7.07 2.86
CA PHE A 197 12.94 -7.02 4.23
C PHE A 197 12.50 -8.42 4.67
N ASN A 198 13.01 -8.86 5.80
CA ASN A 198 12.49 -9.99 6.56
C ASN A 198 11.63 -9.43 7.70
N ILE A 199 10.31 -9.57 7.60
CA ILE A 199 9.36 -8.90 8.49
C ILE A 199 8.77 -9.93 9.44
N THR A 200 8.84 -9.66 10.73
CA THR A 200 8.30 -10.51 11.81
C THR A 200 7.79 -9.65 12.96
N SER A 201 7.24 -10.27 13.99
CA SER A 201 6.80 -9.61 15.21
C SER A 201 7.25 -10.38 16.44
N ALA A 202 7.55 -9.67 17.51
CA ALA A 202 7.90 -10.23 18.82
C ALA A 202 6.69 -10.48 19.72
N ASP A 203 5.54 -9.84 19.47
CA ASP A 203 4.38 -9.84 20.37
C ASP A 203 3.05 -10.08 19.67
N VAL A 204 2.47 -9.07 19.04
CA VAL A 204 1.17 -9.14 18.35
C VAL A 204 1.32 -8.91 16.85
N LEU A 205 0.22 -8.98 16.10
CA LEU A 205 0.24 -8.62 14.67
C LEU A 205 0.48 -7.13 14.49
N HIS A 206 1.43 -6.76 13.61
CA HIS A 206 1.65 -5.41 13.11
C HIS A 206 1.59 -5.40 11.59
N GLY A 207 1.54 -4.23 10.99
CA GLY A 207 1.60 -4.08 9.53
C GLY A 207 2.72 -3.13 9.13
N PHE A 208 3.75 -3.64 8.47
CA PHE A 208 4.84 -2.83 7.92
C PHE A 208 4.38 -2.26 6.57
N TYR A 209 3.97 -0.99 6.57
CA TYR A 209 3.34 -0.35 5.43
C TYR A 209 4.05 0.93 5.00
N LEU A 210 4.55 0.93 3.77
CA LEU A 210 5.25 2.03 3.11
C LEU A 210 4.56 2.32 1.78
N PRO A 211 3.53 3.17 1.77
CA PRO A 211 2.64 3.34 0.61
C PRO A 211 3.34 3.84 -0.64
N SER A 212 4.37 4.68 -0.51
CA SER A 212 5.11 5.18 -1.67
C SER A 212 6.11 4.18 -2.26
N LEU A 213 6.46 3.16 -1.49
CA LEU A 213 7.44 2.14 -1.89
C LEU A 213 6.79 0.84 -2.36
N GLY A 214 5.46 0.72 -2.28
CA GLY A 214 4.73 -0.50 -2.63
C GLY A 214 4.99 -1.66 -1.67
N VAL A 215 5.38 -1.37 -0.44
CA VAL A 215 5.63 -2.39 0.58
C VAL A 215 4.48 -2.42 1.57
N GLN A 216 3.82 -3.56 1.66
CA GLN A 216 2.82 -3.85 2.70
C GLN A 216 2.90 -5.33 3.05
N ARG A 217 3.30 -5.62 4.30
CA ARG A 217 3.35 -6.99 4.82
C ARG A 217 2.96 -7.00 6.29
N TYR A 218 2.28 -8.04 6.71
CA TYR A 218 1.98 -8.25 8.12
C TYR A 218 3.20 -8.83 8.83
N ALA A 219 3.58 -8.20 9.94
CA ALA A 219 4.54 -8.73 10.90
C ALA A 219 3.78 -9.72 11.81
N ILE A 220 4.05 -11.01 11.65
CA ILE A 220 3.31 -12.10 12.30
C ILE A 220 4.25 -12.77 13.30
N PRO A 221 3.86 -12.94 14.60
CA PRO A 221 4.65 -13.64 15.57
C PRO A 221 4.98 -15.07 15.12
N GLY A 222 6.24 -15.47 15.25
CA GLY A 222 6.69 -16.81 14.90
C GLY A 222 6.83 -17.11 13.40
N THR A 223 6.62 -16.11 12.54
CA THR A 223 6.71 -16.26 11.08
C THR A 223 7.54 -15.11 10.49
N ILE A 224 8.35 -15.41 9.48
CA ILE A 224 9.06 -14.40 8.70
C ILE A 224 8.38 -14.27 7.35
N VAL A 225 7.90 -13.07 7.05
CA VAL A 225 7.32 -12.71 5.75
C VAL A 225 8.30 -11.80 5.01
N THR A 226 8.54 -12.07 3.73
CA THR A 226 9.50 -11.29 2.95
C THR A 226 8.81 -10.24 2.07
N SER A 227 9.50 -9.15 1.83
CA SER A 227 9.20 -8.15 0.82
C SER A 227 10.52 -7.51 0.35
N TRP A 228 10.43 -6.70 -0.69
CA TRP A 228 11.60 -5.95 -1.17
C TRP A 228 11.20 -4.59 -1.71
N THR A 229 12.16 -3.71 -1.79
CA THR A 229 12.02 -2.41 -2.48
C THR A 229 13.33 -2.00 -3.12
N GLU A 230 13.24 -1.08 -4.09
CA GLU A 230 14.38 -0.35 -4.64
C GLU A 230 13.99 1.13 -4.66
N ILE A 231 14.80 1.97 -4.03
CA ILE A 231 14.51 3.40 -3.90
C ILE A 231 15.47 4.16 -4.84
N PRO A 232 15.01 4.75 -5.94
CA PRO A 232 15.89 5.37 -6.92
C PRO A 232 16.34 6.77 -6.54
N LYS A 233 15.68 7.46 -5.58
CA LYS A 233 15.96 8.85 -5.23
C LYS A 233 16.34 9.02 -3.78
N VAL A 234 17.34 9.90 -3.55
CA VAL A 234 17.64 10.41 -2.21
C VAL A 234 16.44 11.15 -1.65
N GLY A 235 16.08 10.84 -0.39
CA GLY A 235 14.95 11.48 0.26
C GLY A 235 14.47 10.76 1.49
N THR A 236 13.39 11.30 2.08
CA THR A 236 12.71 10.72 3.25
C THR A 236 11.36 10.16 2.83
N TYR A 237 11.11 8.92 3.22
CA TYR A 237 9.88 8.18 2.91
C TYR A 237 9.22 7.75 4.20
N TYR A 238 7.89 7.89 4.25
CA TYR A 238 7.13 7.62 5.45
C TYR A 238 6.15 6.47 5.27
N GLY A 239 5.96 5.75 6.36
CA GLY A 239 4.98 4.70 6.51
C GLY A 239 4.44 4.62 7.93
N GLN A 240 3.52 3.70 8.16
CA GLN A 240 2.92 3.48 9.47
C GLN A 240 2.54 2.01 9.64
N CYS A 241 2.36 1.60 10.89
CA CYS A 241 1.66 0.37 11.19
C CYS A 241 0.22 0.47 10.68
N ASN A 242 -0.21 -0.47 9.84
CA ASN A 242 -1.58 -0.50 9.28
C ASN A 242 -2.39 -1.74 9.69
N GLN A 243 -1.89 -2.51 10.68
CA GLN A 243 -2.62 -3.60 11.32
C GLN A 243 -2.81 -3.28 12.80
N ILE A 244 -4.06 -3.23 13.27
CA ILE A 244 -4.37 -2.86 14.65
C ILE A 244 -3.62 -3.75 15.65
N CYS A 245 -2.83 -3.12 16.52
CA CYS A 245 -1.91 -3.78 17.44
C CYS A 245 -2.04 -3.30 18.90
N GLY A 246 -3.05 -2.51 19.22
CA GLY A 246 -3.32 -2.02 20.58
C GLY A 246 -3.52 -0.51 20.68
N VAL A 247 -3.39 0.03 21.89
CA VAL A 247 -3.77 1.43 22.20
C VAL A 247 -2.91 2.48 21.51
N ASN A 248 -1.62 2.18 21.27
CA ASN A 248 -0.68 3.08 20.57
C ASN A 248 -0.42 2.63 19.12
N HIS A 249 -1.39 2.01 18.48
CA HIS A 249 -1.27 1.56 17.10
C HIS A 249 -0.85 2.67 16.12
N ASP A 250 -1.26 3.89 16.35
CA ASP A 250 -0.91 5.08 15.55
C ASP A 250 0.46 5.69 15.92
N ALA A 251 1.11 5.20 16.98
CA ALA A 251 2.35 5.73 17.53
C ALA A 251 3.61 4.91 17.18
N MET A 252 3.54 4.13 16.09
CA MET A 252 4.68 3.38 15.56
C MET A 252 4.85 3.62 14.05
N PRO A 253 5.24 4.83 13.66
CA PRO A 253 5.52 5.16 12.27
C PRO A 253 6.80 4.51 11.77
N ILE A 254 7.00 4.57 10.46
CA ILE A 254 8.19 4.12 9.77
C ILE A 254 8.76 5.32 9.01
N GLU A 255 10.00 5.69 9.31
CA GLU A 255 10.73 6.70 8.54
C GLU A 255 11.94 6.06 7.88
N ILE A 256 12.04 6.18 6.54
CA ILE A 256 13.19 5.72 5.77
C ILE A 256 13.94 6.92 5.24
N LYS A 257 15.24 6.98 5.48
CA LYS A 257 16.18 7.90 4.82
C LYS A 257 16.93 7.17 3.71
N ALA A 258 16.55 7.42 2.49
CA ALA A 258 17.27 6.94 1.32
C ALA A 258 18.40 7.90 0.99
N VAL A 259 19.64 7.41 0.97
CA VAL A 259 20.85 8.21 0.83
C VAL A 259 21.78 7.66 -0.27
N SER A 260 22.77 8.44 -0.68
CA SER A 260 23.80 7.93 -1.57
C SER A 260 24.56 6.75 -0.95
N MET A 261 25.25 5.96 -1.76
CA MET A 261 26.05 4.84 -1.25
C MET A 261 27.17 5.32 -0.31
N ASP A 262 27.80 6.45 -0.62
CA ASP A 262 28.89 7.00 0.17
C ASP A 262 28.36 7.49 1.55
N ASP A 263 27.22 8.18 1.55
CA ASP A 263 26.56 8.61 2.78
C ASP A 263 26.07 7.41 3.61
N TYR A 264 25.59 6.36 2.94
CA TYR A 264 25.19 5.12 3.62
C TYR A 264 26.38 4.47 4.32
N LEU A 265 27.53 4.35 3.66
CA LEU A 265 28.73 3.76 4.26
C LEU A 265 29.30 4.63 5.40
N ALA A 266 29.22 5.95 5.28
CA ALA A 266 29.59 6.87 6.36
C ALA A 266 28.64 6.71 7.57
N TRP A 267 27.34 6.64 7.31
CA TRP A 267 26.33 6.42 8.36
C TRP A 267 26.53 5.08 9.06
N VAL A 268 26.80 3.99 8.33
CA VAL A 268 27.05 2.66 8.92
C VAL A 268 28.19 2.71 9.94
N LYS A 269 29.30 3.39 9.62
CA LYS A 269 30.45 3.53 10.55
C LYS A 269 30.07 4.30 11.81
N MET A 270 29.29 5.37 11.67
CA MET A 270 28.79 6.15 12.79
C MET A 270 27.81 5.31 13.62
N ALA A 271 26.84 4.69 12.99
CA ALA A 271 25.80 3.91 13.65
C ALA A 271 26.35 2.70 14.43
N GLN A 272 27.38 2.03 13.90
CA GLN A 272 28.06 0.95 14.62
C GLN A 272 28.77 1.43 15.89
N ALA A 273 29.19 2.71 15.95
CA ALA A 273 29.80 3.29 17.14
C ALA A 273 28.75 3.75 18.16
N ASP A 274 27.63 4.30 17.69
CA ASP A 274 26.61 4.95 18.52
C ASP A 274 25.48 4.00 18.95
N TYR A 275 25.07 3.05 18.06
CA TYR A 275 23.97 2.11 18.32
C TYR A 275 24.46 0.76 18.85
N THR A 276 25.42 0.79 19.78
CA THR A 276 25.72 -0.40 20.57
C THR A 276 24.52 -0.73 21.47
N MET A 277 24.23 -2.01 21.67
CA MET A 277 23.06 -2.55 22.39
C MET A 277 22.78 -1.95 23.78
N ASN A 278 23.64 -1.06 24.29
CA ASN A 278 23.50 -0.42 25.58
C ASN A 278 22.73 0.91 25.55
N ASP A 279 22.48 1.49 24.38
CA ASP A 279 21.72 2.75 24.22
C ASP A 279 20.25 2.51 23.83
N MET A 280 19.72 1.34 24.10
CA MET A 280 18.27 1.15 24.16
C MET A 280 17.76 2.00 25.33
N ALA A 281 17.43 3.28 25.03
CA ALA A 281 16.94 4.22 26.00
C ALA A 281 15.70 3.64 26.69
N PRO A 282 15.82 3.22 27.93
CA PRO A 282 14.66 3.00 28.75
C PRO A 282 14.07 4.38 29.02
N ASN A 283 12.79 4.52 28.96
CA ASN A 283 12.06 5.66 29.48
C ASN A 283 11.56 6.75 28.54
N LEU A 284 10.89 6.38 27.43
CA LEU A 284 9.86 7.26 26.87
C LEU A 284 8.45 6.65 26.91
N MET A 285 8.32 5.44 27.41
CA MET A 285 7.03 4.84 27.75
C MET A 285 7.05 4.48 29.22
N SER A 286 6.42 5.30 30.05
CA SER A 286 6.02 4.88 31.39
C SER A 286 5.29 3.55 31.29
N SER A 287 5.76 2.57 32.04
CA SER A 287 5.21 1.25 32.40
C SER A 287 3.93 0.83 31.66
N PRO A 288 3.86 -0.42 31.15
CA PRO A 288 2.61 -0.97 30.65
C PRO A 288 1.52 -0.77 31.69
N PRO A 289 0.29 -0.46 31.26
CA PRO A 289 -0.82 -0.36 32.21
C PRO A 289 -0.89 -1.65 32.99
N PRO A 290 -1.11 -1.56 34.33
CA PRO A 290 -1.11 -2.76 35.17
C PRO A 290 -2.11 -3.76 34.62
N ALA A 291 -1.71 -5.04 34.57
CA ALA A 291 -2.45 -6.16 33.99
C ALA A 291 -3.88 -6.35 34.56
N ASN A 292 -4.27 -5.57 35.55
CA ASN A 292 -5.52 -5.65 36.28
C ASN A 292 -6.68 -4.82 35.68
N GLN A 293 -6.47 -4.01 34.65
CA GLN A 293 -7.57 -3.19 34.09
C GLN A 293 -8.58 -3.99 33.23
N PHE A 294 -8.28 -5.22 32.88
CA PHE A 294 -9.20 -6.07 32.11
C PHE A 294 -9.98 -7.09 32.94
N ALA A 295 -9.72 -7.16 34.24
CA ALA A 295 -10.37 -8.13 35.13
C ALA A 295 -11.79 -7.74 35.59
N SER A 296 -12.31 -6.58 35.22
CA SER A 296 -13.61 -6.08 35.71
C SER A 296 -14.77 -6.12 34.68
N LEU A 297 -14.57 -6.70 33.51
CA LEU A 297 -15.69 -6.98 32.59
C LEU A 297 -16.23 -8.40 32.84
N THR A 298 -16.81 -8.60 33.99
CA THR A 298 -17.72 -9.74 34.20
C THR A 298 -18.99 -9.52 33.39
N VAL A 299 -19.10 -10.34 32.34
CA VAL A 299 -20.37 -10.51 31.61
C VAL A 299 -21.40 -11.06 32.59
N THR A 300 -22.33 -10.23 33.05
CA THR A 300 -23.58 -10.70 33.68
C THR A 300 -24.42 -11.33 32.59
N LYS A 301 -24.78 -12.60 32.83
CA LYS A 301 -25.73 -13.40 32.03
C LYS A 301 -27.10 -12.76 31.98
#